data_346a2b762c68fc804dc192a213715ed0
#
_entry.id   346a2b762c68fc804dc192a213715ed0
#
_cell.length_a   1.000
_cell.length_b   1.000
_cell.length_c   1.000
_cell.angle_alpha   90.00
_cell.angle_beta   90.00
_cell.angle_gamma   90.00
#
_symmetry.space_group_name_H-M   'P 1'
#
loop_
_entity.id
_entity.type
_entity.pdbx_description
1 polymer ?
#
loop_
_entity_poly.entity_id
_entity_poly.type
_entity_poly.pdbx_seq_one_letter_code
_entity_poly.pdbx_strand_id
1 'polypeptide(L)' 'MPTVQIMSVIGSAVPAPLRELGLLACWYVVRDGEAISGPLTTKYAAEKQLQATSYKLEA' A
#
# COMPACT_ATOMS: atom_id res chain seq x y z
N MET A 1 5.10 -14.18 -13.92
CA MET A 1 5.71 -13.73 -12.67
C MET A 1 4.75 -12.81 -11.93
N PRO A 2 4.68 -12.90 -10.59
CA PRO A 2 3.83 -11.98 -9.85
C PRO A 2 4.35 -10.55 -9.97
N THR A 3 3.43 -9.63 -10.15
CA THR A 3 3.75 -8.22 -10.25
C THR A 3 3.32 -7.54 -8.95
N VAL A 4 4.29 -6.94 -8.26
CA VAL A 4 4.03 -6.23 -7.00
C VAL A 4 4.30 -4.76 -7.24
N GLN A 5 3.35 -3.91 -6.85
CA GLN A 5 3.46 -2.48 -7.05
C GLN A 5 2.74 -1.72 -5.96
N ILE A 6 3.01 -0.42 -5.88
CA ILE A 6 2.38 0.44 -4.90
C ILE A 6 1.20 1.16 -5.56
N MET A 7 0.06 1.12 -4.88
CA MET A 7 -1.13 1.85 -5.31
C MET A 7 -1.41 2.95 -4.28
N SER A 8 -1.56 4.17 -4.77
CA SER A 8 -1.93 5.29 -3.90
C SER A 8 -3.42 5.59 -4.04
N VAL A 9 -4.05 5.94 -2.93
CA VAL A 9 -5.45 6.38 -2.93
C VAL A 9 -5.54 7.70 -2.18
N ILE A 10 -6.45 8.55 -2.62
CA ILE A 10 -6.62 9.88 -2.03
C ILE A 10 -8.11 10.15 -1.80
N GLY A 11 -8.36 11.13 -0.95
CA GLY A 11 -9.71 11.64 -0.73
C GLY A 11 -10.65 10.59 -0.17
N SER A 12 -11.82 10.46 -0.78
CA SER A 12 -12.87 9.57 -0.29
C SER A 12 -12.51 8.08 -0.39
N ALA A 13 -11.47 7.75 -1.16
CA ALA A 13 -11.00 6.37 -1.25
C ALA A 13 -10.18 5.95 -0.03
N VAL A 14 -9.73 6.91 0.78
CA VAL A 14 -9.02 6.61 2.02
C VAL A 14 -10.03 6.04 3.03
N PRO A 15 -9.68 4.93 3.73
CA PRO A 15 -10.59 4.35 4.72
C PRO A 15 -11.01 5.36 5.78
N ALA A 16 -12.26 5.26 6.23
CA ALA A 16 -12.81 6.22 7.18
C ALA A 16 -11.98 6.40 8.46
N PRO A 17 -11.47 5.34 9.09
CA PRO A 17 -10.64 5.52 10.29
C PRO A 17 -9.42 6.40 10.05
N LEU A 18 -8.81 6.30 8.87
CA LEU A 18 -7.65 7.12 8.53
C LEU A 18 -8.06 8.55 8.24
N ARG A 19 -9.20 8.75 7.58
CA ARG A 19 -9.71 10.09 7.32
C ARG A 19 -10.04 10.82 8.62
N GLU A 20 -10.53 10.10 9.61
CA GLU A 20 -10.83 10.66 10.92
C GLU A 20 -9.58 11.13 11.64
N LEU A 21 -8.43 10.55 11.32
CA LEU A 21 -7.13 10.97 11.84
C LEU A 21 -6.54 12.15 11.06
N GLY A 22 -7.24 12.61 10.03
CA GLY A 22 -6.77 13.72 9.21
C GLY A 22 -5.92 13.31 8.03
N LEU A 23 -5.83 12.02 7.73
CA LEU A 23 -5.03 11.54 6.61
C LEU A 23 -5.84 11.66 5.32
N LEU A 24 -5.25 12.31 4.32
CA LEU A 24 -5.90 12.55 3.03
C LEU A 24 -5.42 11.60 1.94
N ALA A 25 -4.44 10.77 2.25
CA ALA A 25 -3.90 9.82 1.29
C ALA A 25 -3.37 8.60 2.03
N CYS A 26 -3.36 7.46 1.37
CA CYS A 26 -2.71 6.26 1.90
C CYS A 26 -2.22 5.43 0.72
N TRP A 27 -1.43 4.41 1.04
CA TRP A 27 -0.80 3.58 0.03
C TRP A 27 -1.04 2.11 0.36
N TYR A 28 -1.14 1.31 -0.70
CA TYR A 28 -1.28 -0.14 -0.59
C TYR A 28 -0.21 -0.81 -1.42
N VAL A 29 0.25 -1.96 -0.97
CA VAL A 29 1.05 -2.85 -1.80
C VAL A 29 0.09 -3.81 -2.49
N VAL A 30 0.17 -3.87 -3.82
CA VAL A 30 -0.75 -4.63 -4.65
C VAL A 30 0.03 -5.71 -5.40
N ARG A 31 -0.50 -6.91 -5.41
CA ARG A 31 0.06 -8.03 -6.15
C ARG A 31 -1.00 -8.56 -7.08
N ASP A 32 -0.71 -8.52 -8.40
CA ASP A 32 -1.61 -9.02 -9.44
C ASP A 32 -3.02 -8.44 -9.30
N GLY A 33 -3.10 -7.14 -8.98
CA GLY A 33 -4.36 -6.44 -8.85
C GLY A 33 -5.05 -6.58 -7.51
N GLU A 34 -4.43 -7.31 -6.56
CA GLU A 34 -5.02 -7.54 -5.25
C GLU A 34 -4.16 -6.88 -4.17
N ALA A 35 -4.79 -6.10 -3.30
CA ALA A 35 -4.08 -5.46 -2.20
C ALA A 35 -3.68 -6.50 -1.17
N ILE A 36 -2.36 -6.64 -0.96
CA ILE A 36 -1.82 -7.60 -0.01
C ILE A 36 -1.28 -6.95 1.25
N SER A 37 -1.28 -5.63 1.28
CA SER A 37 -0.79 -4.88 2.42
C SER A 37 -1.44 -3.51 2.40
N GLY A 38 -1.59 -2.93 3.56
CA GLY A 38 -2.12 -1.59 3.70
C GLY A 38 -3.20 -1.54 4.74
N PRO A 39 -3.80 -0.37 4.96
CA PRO A 39 -3.39 0.91 4.40
C PRO A 39 -2.14 1.43 5.08
N LEU A 40 -1.20 1.95 4.30
CA LEU A 40 0.04 2.50 4.82
C LEU A 40 -0.05 4.03 4.77
N THR A 41 0.47 4.68 5.78
CA THR A 41 0.26 6.12 5.95
C THR A 41 1.30 6.99 5.26
N THR A 42 2.40 6.40 4.78
CA THR A 42 3.43 7.12 4.05
C THR A 42 3.90 6.31 2.87
N LYS A 43 4.39 7.01 1.84
CA LYS A 43 4.95 6.37 0.68
C LYS A 43 6.20 5.56 1.06
N TYR A 44 6.98 6.09 2.00
CA TYR A 44 8.18 5.43 2.47
C TYR A 44 7.85 4.04 3.06
N ALA A 45 6.80 3.99 3.89
CA ALA A 45 6.37 2.72 4.48
C ALA A 45 5.93 1.75 3.40
N ALA A 46 5.24 2.25 2.36
CA ALA A 46 4.80 1.41 1.24
C ALA A 46 5.99 0.87 0.46
N GLU A 47 7.00 1.69 0.24
CA GLU A 47 8.19 1.25 -0.48
C GLU A 47 8.95 0.19 0.30
N LYS A 48 9.04 0.34 1.62
CA LYS A 48 9.68 -0.66 2.47
C LYS A 48 8.91 -1.97 2.45
N GLN A 49 7.59 -1.90 2.50
CA GLN A 49 6.75 -3.08 2.45
C GLN A 49 6.87 -3.76 1.09
N LEU A 50 6.96 -2.98 0.02
CA LEU A 50 7.13 -3.50 -1.33
C LEU A 50 8.43 -4.29 -1.43
N GLN A 51 9.52 -3.73 -0.92
CA GLN A 51 10.81 -4.40 -0.94
C GLN A 51 10.77 -5.72 -0.17
N ALA A 52 10.17 -5.71 1.00
CA ALA A 52 10.06 -6.92 1.82
C ALA A 52 9.24 -7.99 1.12
N THR A 53 8.14 -7.59 0.48
CA THR A 53 7.27 -8.51 -0.24
C THR A 53 7.96 -9.08 -1.47
N SER A 54 8.65 -8.22 -2.24
CA SER A 54 9.38 -8.67 -3.42
C SER A 54 10.48 -9.65 -3.04
N TYR A 55 11.18 -9.37 -1.96
CA TYR A 55 12.23 -10.25 -1.49
C TYR A 55 11.70 -11.64 -1.15
N LYS A 56 10.56 -11.69 -0.48
CA LYS A 56 9.93 -12.97 -0.14
C LYS A 56 9.49 -13.74 -1.37
N LEU A 57 9.02 -13.04 -2.40
CA LEU A 57 8.57 -13.69 -3.62
C LEU A 57 9.73 -14.28 -4.40
N GLU A 58 10.92 -13.71 -4.27
CA GLU A 58 12.11 -14.21 -4.93
C GLU A 58 12.75 -15.39 -4.19
N ALA A 59 12.49 -15.49 -2.93
CA ALA A 59 13.01 -16.58 -2.13
C ALA A 59 12.22 -17.85 -2.37
#